data_f28abf4470bfb3f32663433b2103cd3a
#
_entry.id   f28abf4470bfb3f32663433b2103cd3a
#
_cell.length_a   1.000
_cell.length_b   1.000
_cell.length_c   1.000
_cell.angle_alpha   90.00
_cell.angle_beta   90.00
_cell.angle_gamma   90.00
#
_symmetry.space_group_name_H-M   'P 1'
#
loop_
_entity.id
_entity.type
_entity.pdbx_description
1 polymer ?
#
loop_
_entity_poly.entity_id
_entity_poly.type
_entity_poly.pdbx_seq_one_letter_code
_entity_poly.pdbx_strand_id
1 'polypeptide(L)'
;MKKIILLLLSLCCICSVFAQTDSLLKKYRNMALEYNHDLKAAEKNIRASIELEKNARADQLPKIGANANFQYTGNPAELSLSLPSAGKTVTFQGNDMQYGASVSLMQPVYTGKRILETIRLAEHQQSLANNQAEVIR
;
A
#
# COMPACT_ATOMS: atom_id res chain seq x y z
N MET A 1 -44.33 -45.14 -39.95
CA MET A 1 -43.34 -44.12 -40.38
C MET A 1 -43.71 -42.74 -39.88
N LYS A 2 -44.93 -42.19 -40.12
CA LYS A 2 -45.32 -40.84 -39.67
C LYS A 2 -45.21 -40.58 -38.16
N LYS A 3 -45.53 -41.59 -37.31
CA LYS A 3 -45.43 -41.47 -35.84
C LYS A 3 -43.95 -41.36 -35.34
N ILE A 4 -43.03 -42.02 -36.02
CA ILE A 4 -41.61 -42.04 -35.68
C ILE A 4 -41.00 -40.66 -36.06
N ILE A 5 -41.37 -40.06 -37.16
CA ILE A 5 -40.93 -38.72 -37.60
C ILE A 5 -41.43 -37.66 -36.63
N LEU A 6 -42.67 -37.75 -36.12
CA LEU A 6 -43.23 -36.83 -35.13
C LEU A 6 -42.49 -36.89 -33.81
N LEU A 7 -42.09 -38.10 -33.40
CA LEU A 7 -41.35 -38.37 -32.15
C LEU A 7 -39.90 -37.81 -32.25
N LEU A 8 -39.25 -37.95 -33.42
CA LEU A 8 -37.95 -37.40 -33.70
C LEU A 8 -37.96 -35.87 -33.76
N LEU A 9 -39.02 -35.28 -34.31
CA LEU A 9 -39.20 -33.80 -34.38
C LEU A 9 -39.40 -33.21 -32.98
N SER A 10 -40.17 -33.90 -32.12
CA SER A 10 -40.40 -33.49 -30.74
C SER A 10 -39.08 -33.55 -29.89
N LEU A 11 -38.26 -34.57 -30.13
CA LEU A 11 -36.96 -34.72 -29.42
C LEU A 11 -35.98 -33.61 -29.81
N CYS A 12 -35.98 -33.18 -31.08
CA CYS A 12 -35.12 -32.10 -31.56
C CYS A 12 -35.45 -30.72 -30.97
N CYS A 13 -36.76 -30.46 -30.69
CA CYS A 13 -37.20 -29.22 -30.04
C CYS A 13 -36.75 -29.11 -28.57
N ILE A 14 -36.62 -30.23 -27.87
CA ILE A 14 -36.19 -30.23 -26.45
C ILE A 14 -34.70 -29.88 -26.30
N CYS A 15 -33.85 -30.32 -27.24
CA CYS A 15 -32.43 -30.02 -27.23
C CYS A 15 -32.11 -28.52 -27.41
N SER A 16 -32.92 -27.78 -28.17
CA SER A 16 -32.68 -26.34 -28.42
C SER A 16 -32.94 -25.44 -27.20
N VAL A 17 -33.77 -25.87 -26.25
CA VAL A 17 -34.08 -25.10 -25.03
C VAL A 17 -32.89 -25.09 -24.06
N PHE A 18 -32.16 -26.21 -23.94
CA PHE A 18 -31.00 -26.27 -23.04
C PHE A 18 -29.81 -25.40 -23.47
N ALA A 19 -29.58 -25.22 -24.75
CA ALA A 19 -28.47 -24.43 -25.26
C ALA A 19 -28.61 -22.91 -24.99
N GLN A 20 -29.84 -22.40 -24.96
CA GLN A 20 -30.08 -20.96 -24.69
C GLN A 20 -29.93 -20.58 -23.23
N THR A 21 -30.22 -21.50 -22.30
CA THR A 21 -30.14 -21.25 -20.87
C THR A 21 -28.71 -21.00 -20.42
N ASP A 22 -27.73 -21.68 -21.01
CA ASP A 22 -26.31 -21.56 -20.64
C ASP A 22 -25.73 -20.19 -21.04
N SER A 23 -26.15 -19.64 -22.17
CA SER A 23 -25.71 -18.30 -22.64
C SER A 23 -26.26 -17.17 -21.76
N LEU A 24 -27.54 -17.25 -21.37
CA LEU A 24 -28.17 -16.28 -20.47
C LEU A 24 -27.56 -16.33 -19.08
N LEU A 25 -27.34 -17.52 -18.55
CA LEU A 25 -26.72 -17.71 -17.24
C LEU A 25 -25.31 -17.09 -17.19
N LYS A 26 -24.50 -17.33 -18.20
CA LYS A 26 -23.17 -16.72 -18.33
C LYS A 26 -23.23 -15.20 -18.36
N LYS A 27 -24.21 -14.63 -19.10
CA LYS A 27 -24.40 -13.18 -19.17
C LYS A 27 -24.74 -12.60 -17.79
N TYR A 28 -25.71 -13.15 -17.09
CA TYR A 28 -26.11 -12.67 -15.76
C TYR A 28 -25.00 -12.86 -14.73
N ARG A 29 -24.26 -13.98 -14.78
CA ARG A 29 -23.08 -14.19 -13.91
C ARG A 29 -22.03 -13.12 -14.17
N ASN A 30 -21.70 -12.82 -15.40
CA ASN A 30 -20.70 -11.79 -15.72
C ASN A 30 -21.15 -10.40 -15.25
N MET A 31 -22.44 -10.07 -15.45
CA MET A 31 -23.01 -8.82 -14.92
C MET A 31 -22.93 -8.77 -13.39
N ALA A 32 -23.27 -9.86 -12.70
CA ALA A 32 -23.19 -9.93 -11.24
C ALA A 32 -21.76 -9.74 -10.74
N LEU A 33 -20.76 -10.36 -11.40
CA LEU A 33 -19.35 -10.18 -11.06
C LEU A 33 -18.88 -8.75 -11.31
N GLU A 34 -19.33 -8.10 -12.38
CA GLU A 34 -18.97 -6.73 -12.70
C GLU A 34 -19.52 -5.72 -11.68
N TYR A 35 -20.72 -5.96 -11.15
CA TYR A 35 -21.35 -5.11 -10.13
C TYR A 35 -21.01 -5.50 -8.68
N ASN A 36 -20.30 -6.59 -8.47
CA ASN A 36 -19.93 -7.06 -7.14
C ASN A 36 -18.90 -6.11 -6.50
N HIS A 37 -19.33 -5.39 -5.46
CA HIS A 37 -18.48 -4.45 -4.73
C HIS A 37 -17.41 -5.18 -3.91
N ASP A 38 -17.72 -6.37 -3.38
CA ASP A 38 -16.78 -7.16 -2.59
C ASP A 38 -15.63 -7.68 -3.45
N LEU A 39 -15.94 -8.09 -4.70
CA LEU A 39 -14.90 -8.49 -5.66
C LEU A 39 -14.00 -7.31 -6.03
N LYS A 40 -14.56 -6.12 -6.26
CA LYS A 40 -13.80 -4.90 -6.51
C LYS A 40 -12.93 -4.51 -5.30
N ALA A 41 -13.45 -4.66 -4.09
CA ALA A 41 -12.67 -4.43 -2.87
C ALA A 41 -11.52 -5.43 -2.74
N ALA A 42 -11.77 -6.72 -3.03
CA ALA A 42 -10.74 -7.75 -3.03
C ALA A 42 -9.64 -7.48 -4.06
N GLU A 43 -9.99 -7.04 -5.28
CA GLU A 43 -9.00 -6.62 -6.29
C GLU A 43 -8.13 -5.44 -5.84
N LYS A 44 -8.73 -4.46 -5.15
CA LYS A 44 -7.97 -3.35 -4.55
C LYS A 44 -7.04 -3.83 -3.44
N ASN A 45 -7.49 -4.80 -2.65
CA ASN A 45 -6.67 -5.41 -1.60
C ASN A 45 -5.47 -6.17 -2.18
N ILE A 46 -5.65 -6.90 -3.29
CA ILE A 46 -4.55 -7.53 -4.02
C ILE A 46 -3.53 -6.47 -4.48
N ARG A 47 -3.99 -5.37 -5.06
CA ARG A 47 -3.08 -4.29 -5.48
C ARG A 47 -2.34 -3.67 -4.29
N ALA A 48 -3.01 -3.48 -3.17
CA ALA A 48 -2.39 -2.98 -1.95
C ALA A 48 -1.31 -3.95 -1.43
N SER A 49 -1.55 -5.26 -1.45
CA SER A 49 -0.57 -6.26 -1.03
C SER A 49 0.66 -6.33 -1.94
N ILE A 50 0.50 -6.10 -3.26
CA ILE A 50 1.61 -5.98 -4.20
C ILE A 50 2.48 -4.76 -3.86
N GLU A 51 1.86 -3.62 -3.55
CA GLU A 51 2.64 -2.42 -3.17
C GLU A 51 3.30 -2.58 -1.79
N LEU A 52 2.70 -3.33 -0.87
CA LEU A 52 3.33 -3.68 0.42
C LEU A 52 4.56 -4.56 0.22
N GLU A 53 4.52 -5.53 -0.71
CA GLU A 53 5.69 -6.33 -1.06
C GLU A 53 6.81 -5.45 -1.64
N LYS A 54 6.49 -4.55 -2.58
CA LYS A 54 7.47 -3.59 -3.11
C LYS A 54 8.08 -2.72 -2.03
N ASN A 55 7.27 -2.25 -1.08
CA ASN A 55 7.74 -1.48 0.06
C ASN A 55 8.70 -2.30 0.95
N ALA A 56 8.37 -3.57 1.23
CA ALA A 56 9.25 -4.45 1.98
C ALA A 56 10.61 -4.67 1.28
N ARG A 57 10.60 -4.79 -0.05
CA ARG A 57 11.83 -4.87 -0.87
C ARG A 57 12.62 -3.56 -0.85
N ALA A 58 11.94 -2.40 -0.79
CA ALA A 58 12.59 -1.10 -0.71
C ALA A 58 13.36 -0.89 0.59
N ASP A 59 13.08 -1.64 1.65
CA ASP A 59 13.85 -1.60 2.90
C ASP A 59 15.31 -2.08 2.75
N GLN A 60 15.64 -2.74 1.64
CA GLN A 60 17.02 -3.09 1.28
C GLN A 60 17.79 -1.93 0.68
N LEU A 61 17.11 -0.89 0.22
CA LEU A 61 17.71 0.26 -0.45
C LEU A 61 18.16 1.33 0.57
N PRO A 62 19.11 2.20 0.19
CA PRO A 62 19.50 3.33 1.03
C PRO A 62 18.32 4.31 1.18
N LYS A 63 18.07 4.72 2.42
CA LYS A 63 17.06 5.73 2.76
C LYS A 63 17.75 7.10 2.83
N ILE A 64 17.27 8.04 2.05
CA ILE A 64 17.72 9.42 2.04
C ILE A 64 16.66 10.26 2.75
N GLY A 65 17.07 10.95 3.81
CA GLY A 65 16.24 11.90 4.54
C GLY A 65 16.80 13.31 4.43
N ALA A 66 15.97 14.30 4.24
CA ALA A 66 16.31 15.70 4.34
C ALA A 66 15.47 16.34 5.45
N ASN A 67 16.12 17.08 6.32
CA ASN A 67 15.47 17.79 7.43
C ASN A 67 15.94 19.23 7.45
N ALA A 68 15.00 20.16 7.61
CA ALA A 68 15.31 21.59 7.79
C ALA A 68 14.49 22.11 8.98
N ASN A 69 15.13 22.86 9.85
CA ASN A 69 14.49 23.49 10.98
C ASN A 69 14.82 24.99 11.02
N PHE A 70 13.84 25.75 11.42
CA PHE A 70 13.96 27.17 11.70
C PHE A 70 13.32 27.45 13.06
N GLN A 71 14.03 28.13 13.92
CA GLN A 71 13.54 28.54 15.23
C GLN A 71 13.81 30.04 15.44
N TYR A 72 12.79 30.78 15.81
CA TYR A 72 12.87 32.17 16.22
C TYR A 72 12.58 32.26 17.73
N THR A 73 13.50 32.92 18.46
CA THR A 73 13.36 33.16 19.91
C THR A 73 13.29 34.67 20.13
N GLY A 74 12.10 35.19 20.38
CA GLY A 74 11.85 36.62 20.51
C GLY A 74 12.51 37.29 21.73
N ASN A 75 13.00 36.50 22.69
CA ASN A 75 13.73 36.99 23.88
C ASN A 75 14.85 36.00 24.21
N PRO A 76 16.02 36.10 23.52
CA PRO A 76 17.13 35.20 23.77
C PRO A 76 17.69 35.40 25.18
N ALA A 77 18.25 34.33 25.74
CA ALA A 77 18.89 34.40 27.06
C ALA A 77 20.09 35.32 27.02
N GLU A 78 20.18 36.26 27.96
CA GLU A 78 21.31 37.12 28.15
C GLU A 78 22.10 36.69 29.39
N LEU A 79 23.41 36.54 29.20
CA LEU A 79 24.32 36.25 30.29
C LEU A 79 25.20 37.48 30.52
N SER A 80 25.06 38.18 31.64
CA SER A 80 25.91 39.29 32.03
C SER A 80 26.91 38.84 33.10
N LEU A 81 28.18 38.95 32.78
CA LEU A 81 29.29 38.66 33.68
C LEU A 81 29.92 40.00 34.13
N SER A 82 29.82 40.25 35.42
CA SER A 82 30.51 41.40 36.05
C SER A 82 31.90 41.00 36.46
N LEU A 83 32.93 41.66 35.97
CA LEU A 83 34.32 41.48 36.34
C LEU A 83 34.75 42.61 37.33
N PRO A 84 34.69 42.36 38.63
CA PRO A 84 34.97 43.40 39.63
C PRO A 84 36.41 43.97 39.54
N SER A 85 37.35 43.13 39.11
CA SER A 85 38.77 43.52 38.97
C SER A 85 39.04 44.46 37.77
N ALA A 86 38.14 44.53 36.78
CA ALA A 86 38.30 45.35 35.59
C ALA A 86 37.27 46.48 35.49
N GLY A 87 36.28 46.56 36.39
CA GLY A 87 35.20 47.53 36.32
C GLY A 87 34.32 47.48 35.09
N LYS A 88 34.28 46.29 34.42
CA LYS A 88 33.54 46.07 33.15
C LYS A 88 32.55 44.95 33.31
N THR A 89 31.35 45.14 32.77
CA THR A 89 30.37 44.11 32.59
C THR A 89 30.39 43.67 31.12
N VAL A 90 30.52 42.37 30.90
CA VAL A 90 30.43 41.76 29.55
C VAL A 90 29.11 41.05 29.45
N THR A 91 28.30 41.42 28.47
CA THR A 91 26.99 40.80 28.20
C THR A 91 27.11 39.94 26.96
N PHE A 92 26.73 38.68 27.08
CA PHE A 92 26.60 37.73 25.99
C PHE A 92 25.13 37.55 25.72
N GLN A 93 24.70 37.87 24.50
CA GLN A 93 23.33 37.68 24.06
C GLN A 93 23.24 36.44 23.17
N GLY A 94 22.23 35.62 23.41
CA GLY A 94 21.94 34.44 22.59
C GLY A 94 21.47 34.85 21.19
N ASN A 95 21.43 33.90 20.27
CA ASN A 95 20.93 34.12 18.91
C ASN A 95 19.40 34.13 18.89
N ASP A 96 18.81 35.16 18.23
CA ASP A 96 17.39 35.30 18.04
C ASP A 96 16.86 34.30 17.01
N MET A 97 17.67 33.93 16.02
CA MET A 97 17.33 33.04 14.93
C MET A 97 18.28 31.86 14.89
N GLN A 98 17.74 30.67 14.85
CA GLN A 98 18.47 29.44 14.59
C GLN A 98 17.88 28.75 13.37
N TYR A 99 18.74 28.40 12.45
CA TYR A 99 18.36 27.60 11.28
C TYR A 99 19.37 26.48 11.10
N GLY A 100 18.83 25.33 10.70
CA GLY A 100 19.63 24.15 10.43
C GLY A 100 19.05 23.38 9.26
N ALA A 101 19.92 22.82 8.45
CA ALA A 101 19.55 21.90 7.40
C ALA A 101 20.48 20.69 7.45
N SER A 102 19.94 19.51 7.35
CA SER A 102 20.72 18.27 7.34
C SER A 102 20.17 17.29 6.29
N VAL A 103 21.08 16.58 5.66
CA VAL A 103 20.77 15.46 4.78
C VAL A 103 21.39 14.22 5.39
N SER A 104 20.59 13.17 5.55
CA SER A 104 21.02 11.90 6.11
C SER A 104 20.85 10.78 5.08
N LEU A 105 21.83 9.90 5.00
CA LEU A 105 21.80 8.67 4.21
C LEU A 105 21.93 7.49 5.17
N MET A 106 20.94 6.59 5.16
CA MET A 106 20.96 5.39 5.99
C MET A 106 20.86 4.15 5.10
N GLN A 107 21.90 3.32 5.11
CA GLN A 107 21.95 2.04 4.41
C GLN A 107 22.07 0.91 5.43
N PRO A 108 21.07 0.02 5.56
CA PRO A 108 21.23 -1.17 6.38
C PRO A 108 22.18 -2.15 5.70
N VAL A 109 23.34 -2.43 6.32
CA VAL A 109 24.34 -3.36 5.80
C VAL A 109 24.01 -4.80 6.24
N TYR A 110 23.58 -4.97 7.48
CA TYR A 110 23.22 -6.27 8.02
C TYR A 110 22.10 -6.14 9.06
N THR A 111 21.04 -6.91 8.88
CA THR A 111 19.84 -6.87 9.74
C THR A 111 19.46 -8.23 10.32
N GLY A 112 20.38 -9.20 10.34
CA GLY A 112 20.12 -10.54 10.87
C GLY A 112 18.95 -11.26 10.16
N LYS A 113 18.85 -11.15 8.84
CA LYS A 113 17.76 -11.68 8.00
C LYS A 113 16.38 -11.03 8.19
N ARG A 114 16.23 -10.06 9.12
CA ARG A 114 14.94 -9.42 9.39
C ARG A 114 14.27 -8.90 8.11
N ILE A 115 14.98 -8.17 7.26
CA ILE A 115 14.42 -7.63 6.00
C ILE A 115 13.98 -8.76 5.06
N LEU A 116 14.78 -9.83 4.96
CA LEU A 116 14.45 -10.99 4.12
C LEU A 116 13.16 -11.67 4.58
N GLU A 117 13.00 -11.88 5.88
CA GLU A 117 11.77 -12.49 6.42
C GLU A 117 10.56 -11.55 6.30
N THR A 118 10.76 -10.24 6.38
CA THR A 118 9.70 -9.26 6.10
C THR A 118 9.22 -9.33 4.65
N ILE A 119 10.14 -9.49 3.70
CA ILE A 119 9.78 -9.68 2.28
C ILE A 119 8.98 -10.97 2.10
N ARG A 120 9.43 -12.09 2.67
CA ARG A 120 8.69 -13.36 2.62
C ARG A 120 7.29 -13.26 3.23
N LEU A 121 7.17 -12.56 4.34
CA LEU A 121 5.87 -12.29 4.96
C LEU A 121 4.95 -11.52 4.00
N ALA A 122 5.45 -10.49 3.33
CA ALA A 122 4.69 -9.70 2.36
C ALA A 122 4.27 -10.54 1.14
N GLU A 123 5.14 -11.44 0.64
CA GLU A 123 4.83 -12.39 -0.42
C GLU A 123 3.69 -13.36 -0.02
N HIS A 124 3.72 -13.87 1.21
CA HIS A 124 2.64 -14.70 1.73
C HIS A 124 1.34 -13.93 1.92
N GLN A 125 1.40 -12.67 2.35
CA GLN A 125 0.22 -11.80 2.45
C GLN A 125 -0.42 -11.53 1.09
N GLN A 126 0.39 -11.36 0.04
CA GLN A 126 -0.11 -11.25 -1.33
C GLN A 126 -0.81 -12.53 -1.79
N SER A 127 -0.22 -13.69 -1.52
CA SER A 127 -0.84 -14.99 -1.82
C SER A 127 -2.17 -15.18 -1.08
N LEU A 128 -2.22 -14.75 0.18
CA LEU A 128 -3.46 -14.77 0.97
C LEU A 128 -4.54 -13.88 0.35
N ALA A 129 -4.19 -12.66 -0.06
CA ALA A 129 -5.13 -11.73 -0.69
C ALA A 129 -5.69 -12.30 -2.01
N ASN A 130 -4.86 -12.97 -2.81
CA ASN A 130 -5.30 -13.65 -4.03
C ASN A 130 -6.29 -14.78 -3.73
N ASN A 131 -6.00 -15.64 -2.75
CA ASN A 131 -6.88 -16.73 -2.37
C ASN A 131 -8.22 -16.22 -1.81
N GLN A 132 -8.20 -15.13 -1.03
CA GLN A 132 -9.42 -14.48 -0.54
C GLN A 132 -10.29 -13.94 -1.68
N ALA A 133 -9.69 -13.33 -2.70
CA ALA A 133 -10.44 -12.87 -3.86
C ALA A 133 -11.05 -14.02 -4.67
N GLU A 134 -10.37 -15.17 -4.74
CA GLU A 134 -10.90 -16.35 -5.42
C GLU A 134 -12.11 -16.95 -4.69
N VAL A 135 -12.11 -16.92 -3.36
CA VAL A 135 -13.27 -17.38 -2.55
C VAL A 135 -14.51 -16.49 -2.77
N ILE A 136 -14.33 -15.21 -3.05
CA ILE A 136 -15.42 -14.24 -3.30
C ILE A 136 -15.98 -14.40 -4.74
N ARG A 137 -15.22 -14.96 -5.66
CA ARG A 137 -15.55 -15.10 -7.09
C ARG A 137 -16.45 -16.31 -7.39
#